data_1b44e493b4e771cb11655af86e97b8a4
#
_entry.id   1b44e493b4e771cb11655af86e97b8a4
#
_cell.length_a   1.000
_cell.length_b   1.000
_cell.length_c   1.000
_cell.angle_alpha   90.00
_cell.angle_beta   90.00
_cell.angle_gamma   90.00
#
_symmetry.space_group_name_H-M   'P 1'
#
loop_
_entity.id
_entity.type
_entity.pdbx_description
1 polymer ?
#
loop_
_entity_poly.entity_id
_entity_poly.type
_entity_poly.pdbx_seq_one_letter_code
_entity_poly.pdbx_strand_id
1 'polypeptide(L)'
;MSGTILLTGANGSAALWTVRYLLQHHLDKHLILTVRDTSDSDANTNLLREALAEYPKASFSIRPLDLSSLAVVHEFAKTLVDEVSAGKVPKLESIISNAFYWNLVSAIEMTNDGYEKTSQVNHIAHSVLVLRLLGSFSENGGRIVLFTSDTHWPGKSPLEKIKPMIPANLDELAKPPPDEPEDHMAHGQNRYALSKLAILMWMYALNRHLQKSPRFANITAVAINPGNLSDSRALRVNTPAMIQMMSKYIIRPLRPLLRFTDPTMRTSSEAGTDIAKLAVNEACPGYRGFLTLLKEDTSSPDSLNETVQEDIWVKTLEWAGISAAAAGISD
;
A
#
# COMPACT_ATOMS: atom_id res chain seq x y z
N MET A 1 19.88 -15.33 8.53
CA MET A 1 18.71 -14.62 7.98
C MET A 1 18.97 -14.43 6.50
N SER A 2 18.02 -14.81 5.66
CA SER A 2 18.21 -14.82 4.20
C SER A 2 17.87 -13.47 3.55
N GLY A 3 17.02 -12.65 4.17
CA GLY A 3 16.64 -11.33 3.65
C GLY A 3 15.62 -10.62 4.53
N THR A 4 15.27 -9.40 4.16
CA THR A 4 14.38 -8.53 4.93
C THR A 4 13.08 -8.26 4.18
N ILE A 5 11.95 -8.34 4.88
CA ILE A 5 10.63 -7.94 4.41
C ILE A 5 10.20 -6.71 5.21
N LEU A 6 9.97 -5.60 4.51
CA LEU A 6 9.41 -4.37 5.09
C LEU A 6 7.89 -4.34 4.86
N LEU A 7 7.11 -4.19 5.93
CA LEU A 7 5.65 -4.11 5.88
C LEU A 7 5.17 -2.82 6.53
N THR A 8 4.46 -1.97 5.79
CA THR A 8 3.84 -0.76 6.35
C THR A 8 2.44 -1.06 6.91
N GLY A 9 2.10 -0.41 8.04
CA GLY A 9 0.82 -0.62 8.70
C GLY A 9 0.63 -2.06 9.20
N ALA A 10 1.69 -2.64 9.79
CA ALA A 10 1.76 -4.04 10.18
C ALA A 10 0.71 -4.47 11.22
N ASN A 11 0.13 -3.52 11.96
CA ASN A 11 -0.99 -3.74 12.88
C ASN A 11 -2.35 -3.69 12.17
N GLY A 12 -2.41 -3.59 10.82
CA GLY A 12 -3.63 -3.62 10.00
C GLY A 12 -4.31 -5.00 9.97
N SER A 13 -5.59 -5.05 9.56
CA SER A 13 -6.36 -6.30 9.58
C SER A 13 -5.76 -7.42 8.72
N ALA A 14 -5.46 -7.14 7.45
CA ALA A 14 -4.82 -8.11 6.57
C ALA A 14 -3.32 -8.29 6.92
N ALA A 15 -2.63 -7.21 7.27
CA ALA A 15 -1.22 -7.22 7.61
C ALA A 15 -0.89 -8.15 8.79
N LEU A 16 -1.74 -8.22 9.81
CA LEU A 16 -1.57 -9.13 10.92
C LEU A 16 -1.54 -10.60 10.47
N TRP A 17 -2.38 -10.96 9.50
CA TRP A 17 -2.38 -12.31 8.92
C TRP A 17 -1.19 -12.53 7.98
N THR A 18 -0.75 -11.48 7.28
CA THR A 18 0.51 -11.52 6.52
C THR A 18 1.69 -11.83 7.44
N VAL A 19 1.79 -11.14 8.58
CA VAL A 19 2.83 -11.40 9.60
C VAL A 19 2.75 -12.83 10.12
N ARG A 20 1.55 -13.32 10.49
CA ARG A 20 1.36 -14.70 10.97
C ARG A 20 1.82 -15.74 9.95
N TYR A 21 1.47 -15.55 8.67
CA TYR A 21 1.90 -16.45 7.60
C TYR A 21 3.43 -16.45 7.47
N LEU A 22 4.06 -15.28 7.42
CA LEU A 22 5.52 -15.15 7.31
C LEU A 22 6.24 -15.80 8.51
N LEU A 23 5.73 -15.60 9.72
CA LEU A 23 6.28 -16.22 10.93
C LEU A 23 6.12 -17.74 10.94
N GLN A 24 5.06 -18.27 10.34
CA GLN A 24 4.80 -19.70 10.27
C GLN A 24 5.66 -20.41 9.22
N HIS A 25 5.93 -19.76 8.09
CA HIS A 25 6.53 -20.41 6.93
C HIS A 25 7.92 -19.87 6.55
N HIS A 26 8.32 -18.68 7.03
CA HIS A 26 9.53 -17.96 6.61
C HIS A 26 10.30 -17.38 7.81
N LEU A 27 10.59 -18.20 8.82
CA LEU A 27 11.36 -17.79 10.03
C LEU A 27 12.80 -17.36 9.73
N ASP A 28 13.32 -17.67 8.55
CA ASP A 28 14.62 -17.24 8.06
C ASP A 28 14.68 -15.76 7.66
N LYS A 29 13.53 -15.11 7.50
CA LYS A 29 13.42 -13.69 7.13
C LYS A 29 13.49 -12.78 8.35
N HIS A 30 14.05 -11.57 8.13
CA HIS A 30 13.93 -10.47 9.08
C HIS A 30 12.70 -9.62 8.72
N LEU A 31 11.81 -9.37 9.69
CA LEU A 31 10.61 -8.56 9.45
C LEU A 31 10.78 -7.15 10.04
N ILE A 32 10.70 -6.13 9.19
CA ILE A 32 10.58 -4.73 9.63
C ILE A 32 9.09 -4.37 9.54
N LEU A 33 8.47 -4.22 10.70
CA LEU A 33 7.03 -4.03 10.85
C LEU A 33 6.78 -2.59 11.28
N THR A 34 6.29 -1.74 10.36
CA THR A 34 6.05 -0.35 10.71
C THR A 34 4.60 -0.12 11.12
N VAL A 35 4.42 0.67 12.15
CA VAL A 35 3.14 1.12 12.68
C VAL A 35 3.22 2.63 12.98
N ARG A 36 2.09 3.32 13.00
CA ARG A 36 2.08 4.75 13.31
C ARG A 36 2.32 5.00 14.81
N ASP A 37 1.73 4.18 15.66
CA ASP A 37 1.84 4.26 17.10
C ASP A 37 2.44 2.96 17.67
N THR A 38 3.59 3.09 18.33
CA THR A 38 4.30 1.99 18.99
C THR A 38 4.04 1.95 20.50
N SER A 39 3.19 2.82 21.04
CA SER A 39 2.88 2.85 22.48
C SER A 39 2.13 1.60 22.94
N ASP A 40 2.22 1.30 24.22
CA ASP A 40 1.49 0.19 24.83
C ASP A 40 -0.01 0.44 24.95
N SER A 41 -0.45 1.68 24.71
CA SER A 41 -1.87 2.05 24.66
C SER A 41 -2.55 1.72 23.33
N ASP A 42 -1.79 1.49 22.22
CA ASP A 42 -2.39 1.09 20.95
C ASP A 42 -2.76 -0.40 20.94
N ALA A 43 -4.07 -0.66 21.05
CA ALA A 43 -4.61 -2.01 21.10
C ALA A 43 -4.27 -2.85 19.86
N ASN A 44 -4.10 -2.23 18.68
CA ASN A 44 -3.80 -2.96 17.46
C ASN A 44 -2.33 -3.35 17.37
N THR A 45 -1.44 -2.49 17.87
CA THR A 45 -0.02 -2.80 17.98
C THR A 45 0.21 -3.87 19.05
N ASN A 46 -0.61 -3.91 20.11
CA ASN A 46 -0.56 -4.99 21.09
C ASN A 46 -0.96 -6.35 20.49
N LEU A 47 -2.00 -6.39 19.63
CA LEU A 47 -2.33 -7.62 18.90
C LEU A 47 -1.18 -8.10 17.98
N LEU A 48 -0.41 -7.16 17.40
CA LEU A 48 0.79 -7.50 16.64
C LEU A 48 1.87 -8.09 17.55
N ARG A 49 2.12 -7.48 18.72
CA ARG A 49 3.08 -8.01 19.71
C ARG A 49 2.71 -9.40 20.20
N GLU A 50 1.41 -9.64 20.46
CA GLU A 50 0.91 -10.96 20.85
C GLU A 50 1.20 -12.00 19.75
N ALA A 51 0.92 -11.68 18.48
CA ALA A 51 1.22 -12.58 17.37
C ALA A 51 2.71 -12.89 17.23
N LEU A 52 3.57 -11.90 17.47
CA LEU A 52 5.02 -12.07 17.42
C LEU A 52 5.55 -12.90 18.61
N ALA A 53 4.95 -12.78 19.78
CA ALA A 53 5.35 -13.53 20.98
C ALA A 53 5.15 -15.05 20.83
N GLU A 54 4.26 -15.49 19.95
CA GLU A 54 4.06 -16.91 19.61
C GLU A 54 5.32 -17.51 18.91
N TYR A 55 6.24 -16.66 18.38
CA TYR A 55 7.41 -17.08 17.60
C TYR A 55 8.72 -16.52 18.17
N PRO A 56 9.21 -17.01 19.31
CA PRO A 56 10.37 -16.43 20.02
C PRO A 56 11.70 -16.52 19.25
N LYS A 57 11.76 -17.33 18.19
CA LYS A 57 12.96 -17.45 17.33
C LYS A 57 12.90 -16.53 16.10
N ALA A 58 11.79 -15.83 15.88
CA ALA A 58 11.65 -14.94 14.75
C ALA A 58 12.51 -13.70 14.90
N SER A 59 13.04 -13.23 13.78
CA SER A 59 13.78 -11.96 13.72
C SER A 59 12.86 -10.86 13.23
N PHE A 60 12.62 -9.85 14.06
CA PHE A 60 11.75 -8.73 13.69
C PHE A 60 12.10 -7.44 14.44
N SER A 61 11.61 -6.33 13.91
CA SER A 61 11.55 -5.06 14.64
C SER A 61 10.22 -4.36 14.36
N ILE A 62 9.58 -3.82 15.42
CA ILE A 62 8.44 -2.91 15.29
C ILE A 62 8.99 -1.50 15.33
N ARG A 63 8.69 -0.68 14.29
CA ARG A 63 9.23 0.68 14.14
C ARG A 63 8.13 1.69 13.89
N PRO A 64 8.21 2.90 14.50
CA PRO A 64 7.27 3.97 14.20
C PRO A 64 7.50 4.50 12.78
N LEU A 65 6.40 4.71 12.03
CA LEU A 65 6.42 5.35 10.72
C LEU A 65 5.09 6.04 10.46
N ASP A 66 5.09 7.36 10.47
CA ASP A 66 3.95 8.17 10.07
C ASP A 66 4.08 8.59 8.61
N LEU A 67 3.26 7.98 7.74
CA LEU A 67 3.22 8.29 6.31
C LEU A 67 2.59 9.66 6.00
N SER A 68 1.99 10.31 6.97
CA SER A 68 1.50 11.69 6.82
C SER A 68 2.59 12.76 7.01
N SER A 69 3.86 12.35 7.20
CA SER A 69 5.02 13.23 7.26
C SER A 69 6.14 12.71 6.34
N LEU A 70 6.39 13.38 5.24
CA LEU A 70 7.44 12.99 4.30
C LEU A 70 8.83 13.07 4.93
N ALA A 71 9.06 14.03 5.83
CA ALA A 71 10.30 14.13 6.57
C ALA A 71 10.58 12.85 7.39
N VAL A 72 9.56 12.31 8.07
CA VAL A 72 9.65 11.05 8.82
C VAL A 72 9.92 9.87 7.88
N VAL A 73 9.27 9.83 6.71
CA VAL A 73 9.47 8.77 5.72
C VAL A 73 10.89 8.79 5.15
N HIS A 74 11.42 9.97 4.83
CA HIS A 74 12.79 10.13 4.34
C HIS A 74 13.83 9.70 5.38
N GLU A 75 13.66 10.12 6.64
CA GLU A 75 14.60 9.76 7.73
C GLU A 75 14.54 8.26 8.03
N PHE A 76 13.34 7.66 8.05
CA PHE A 76 13.18 6.21 8.19
C PHE A 76 13.92 5.46 7.08
N ALA A 77 13.69 5.86 5.82
CA ALA A 77 14.34 5.22 4.67
C ALA A 77 15.87 5.37 4.72
N LYS A 78 16.37 6.57 5.06
CA LYS A 78 17.81 6.83 5.24
C LYS A 78 18.40 5.93 6.32
N THR A 79 17.78 5.88 7.49
CA THR A 79 18.23 5.02 8.61
C THR A 79 18.30 3.55 8.17
N LEU A 80 17.28 3.06 7.45
CA LEU A 80 17.27 1.68 6.98
C LEU A 80 18.34 1.42 5.90
N VAL A 81 18.60 2.36 5.00
CA VAL A 81 19.72 2.27 4.03
C VAL A 81 21.06 2.16 4.77
N ASP A 82 21.27 2.99 5.79
CA ASP A 82 22.51 2.98 6.60
C ASP A 82 22.66 1.66 7.35
N GLU A 83 21.58 1.12 7.94
CA GLU A 83 21.58 -0.19 8.64
C GLU A 83 21.89 -1.36 7.70
N VAL A 84 21.27 -1.37 6.51
CA VAL A 84 21.53 -2.40 5.49
C VAL A 84 22.96 -2.30 4.98
N SER A 85 23.46 -1.10 4.72
CA SER A 85 24.82 -0.88 4.25
C SER A 85 25.88 -1.28 5.29
N ALA A 86 25.57 -1.10 6.57
CA ALA A 86 26.42 -1.53 7.69
C ALA A 86 26.29 -3.04 8.02
N GLY A 87 25.46 -3.79 7.31
CA GLY A 87 25.20 -5.21 7.56
C GLY A 87 24.44 -5.51 8.85
N LYS A 88 23.86 -4.50 9.50
CA LYS A 88 23.02 -4.65 10.71
C LYS A 88 21.65 -5.25 10.39
N VAL A 89 21.14 -4.97 9.20
CA VAL A 89 19.90 -5.51 8.65
C VAL A 89 20.24 -6.21 7.34
N PRO A 90 19.74 -7.42 7.09
CA PRO A 90 19.91 -8.09 5.79
C PRO A 90 19.33 -7.26 4.64
N LYS A 91 19.84 -7.46 3.42
CA LYS A 91 19.30 -6.85 2.19
C LYS A 91 17.79 -7.07 2.08
N LEU A 92 17.10 -6.11 1.49
CA LEU A 92 15.66 -6.22 1.23
C LEU A 92 15.37 -7.30 0.19
N GLU A 93 14.33 -8.06 0.43
CA GLU A 93 13.71 -8.98 -0.53
C GLU A 93 12.29 -8.54 -0.88
N SER A 94 11.61 -7.83 0.04
CA SER A 94 10.28 -7.33 -0.26
C SER A 94 9.95 -6.04 0.49
N ILE A 95 9.15 -5.19 -0.18
CA ILE A 95 8.45 -4.05 0.42
C ILE A 95 6.96 -4.26 0.20
N ILE A 96 6.19 -4.29 1.30
CA ILE A 96 4.73 -4.42 1.29
C ILE A 96 4.13 -3.09 1.75
N SER A 97 3.63 -2.30 0.80
CA SER A 97 3.07 -0.96 1.01
C SER A 97 1.59 -1.04 1.43
N ASN A 98 1.31 -1.70 2.57
CA ASN A 98 -0.04 -2.04 2.99
C ASN A 98 -0.78 -0.90 3.71
N ALA A 99 -0.09 -0.01 4.39
CA ALA A 99 -0.74 1.09 5.11
C ALA A 99 -1.61 1.94 4.17
N PHE A 100 -2.74 2.41 4.65
CA PHE A 100 -3.59 3.32 3.89
C PHE A 100 -4.40 4.22 4.81
N TYR A 101 -4.92 5.28 4.20
CA TYR A 101 -5.82 6.23 4.83
C TYR A 101 -7.02 6.49 3.91
N TRP A 102 -8.17 6.75 4.47
CA TRP A 102 -9.33 7.35 3.84
C TRP A 102 -10.12 8.20 4.84
N ASN A 103 -10.92 9.11 4.34
CA ASN A 103 -11.82 9.91 5.16
C ASN A 103 -13.14 10.11 4.41
N LEU A 104 -14.19 9.44 4.89
CA LEU A 104 -15.54 9.46 4.32
C LEU A 104 -16.52 10.27 5.17
N VAL A 105 -16.06 10.94 6.23
CA VAL A 105 -16.94 11.56 7.24
C VAL A 105 -16.72 13.05 7.43
N SER A 106 -15.59 13.58 6.97
CA SER A 106 -15.29 15.00 7.14
C SER A 106 -14.70 15.62 5.89
N ALA A 107 -14.54 16.93 5.88
CA ALA A 107 -13.88 17.67 4.82
C ALA A 107 -12.46 17.19 4.58
N ILE A 108 -11.86 17.66 3.49
CA ILE A 108 -10.48 17.40 3.12
C ILE A 108 -9.52 17.66 4.29
N GLU A 109 -8.60 16.73 4.52
CA GLU A 109 -7.51 16.87 5.49
C GLU A 109 -6.19 17.06 4.76
N MET A 110 -5.51 18.17 5.06
CA MET A 110 -4.15 18.43 4.55
C MET A 110 -3.11 18.01 5.58
N THR A 111 -2.00 17.45 5.12
CA THR A 111 -0.83 17.17 5.96
C THR A 111 0.00 18.43 6.18
N ASN A 112 0.98 18.36 7.09
CA ASN A 112 1.95 19.45 7.29
C ASN A 112 2.88 19.65 6.08
N ASP A 113 2.97 18.66 5.20
CA ASP A 113 3.72 18.75 3.94
C ASP A 113 2.93 19.49 2.84
N GLY A 114 1.67 19.87 3.13
CA GLY A 114 0.79 20.61 2.22
C GLY A 114 0.14 19.74 1.15
N TYR A 115 0.03 18.43 1.36
CA TYR A 115 -0.66 17.49 0.49
C TYR A 115 -1.95 16.95 1.14
N GLU A 116 -2.91 16.56 0.31
CA GLU A 116 -4.10 15.86 0.77
C GLU A 116 -3.69 14.51 1.38
N LYS A 117 -4.22 14.24 2.57
CA LYS A 117 -3.73 13.15 3.43
C LYS A 117 -3.91 11.76 2.83
N THR A 118 -5.02 11.52 2.10
CA THR A 118 -5.25 10.23 1.44
C THR A 118 -4.24 10.00 0.33
N SER A 119 -4.02 11.02 -0.49
CA SER A 119 -3.05 10.99 -1.58
C SER A 119 -1.62 10.82 -1.04
N GLN A 120 -1.26 11.58 0.00
CA GLN A 120 0.07 11.47 0.60
C GLN A 120 0.31 10.07 1.19
N VAL A 121 -0.59 9.57 2.03
CA VAL A 121 -0.39 8.27 2.72
C VAL A 121 -0.43 7.11 1.74
N ASN A 122 -1.41 7.09 0.80
CA ASN A 122 -1.65 5.94 -0.07
C ASN A 122 -0.70 5.88 -1.26
N HIS A 123 -0.16 7.04 -1.70
CA HIS A 123 0.64 7.13 -2.91
C HIS A 123 2.02 7.75 -2.64
N ILE A 124 2.11 9.04 -2.30
CA ILE A 124 3.39 9.78 -2.28
C ILE A 124 4.38 9.15 -1.30
N ALA A 125 3.97 8.91 -0.06
CA ALA A 125 4.83 8.37 0.99
C ALA A 125 5.34 6.96 0.68
N HIS A 126 4.50 6.10 0.10
CA HIS A 126 4.93 4.78 -0.34
C HIS A 126 5.90 4.84 -1.52
N SER A 127 5.69 5.78 -2.44
CA SER A 127 6.62 6.00 -3.55
C SER A 127 7.98 6.49 -3.05
N VAL A 128 8.01 7.43 -2.08
CA VAL A 128 9.24 7.85 -1.39
C VAL A 128 9.97 6.66 -0.79
N LEU A 129 9.24 5.84 -0.03
CA LEU A 129 9.81 4.69 0.66
C LEU A 129 10.45 3.70 -0.34
N VAL A 130 9.72 3.35 -1.40
CA VAL A 130 10.20 2.46 -2.46
C VAL A 130 11.44 3.03 -3.14
N LEU A 131 11.37 4.28 -3.63
CA LEU A 131 12.45 4.91 -4.39
C LEU A 131 13.73 5.03 -3.57
N ARG A 132 13.63 5.43 -2.28
CA ARG A 132 14.79 5.55 -1.38
C ARG A 132 15.42 4.19 -1.05
N LEU A 133 14.64 3.11 -1.08
CA LEU A 133 15.10 1.79 -0.66
C LEU A 133 15.51 0.86 -1.82
N LEU A 134 15.36 1.26 -3.09
CA LEU A 134 15.73 0.43 -4.24
C LEU A 134 17.17 -0.09 -4.15
N GLY A 135 18.12 0.76 -3.74
CA GLY A 135 19.52 0.38 -3.56
C GLY A 135 19.79 -0.61 -2.41
N SER A 136 18.82 -0.85 -1.55
CA SER A 136 18.91 -1.77 -0.41
C SER A 136 18.45 -3.19 -0.74
N PHE A 137 17.86 -3.42 -1.90
CA PHE A 137 17.50 -4.77 -2.36
C PHE A 137 18.74 -5.65 -2.60
N SER A 138 18.55 -6.95 -2.52
CA SER A 138 19.57 -7.91 -2.88
C SER A 138 19.85 -7.88 -4.39
N GLU A 139 21.03 -8.33 -4.81
CA GLU A 139 21.39 -8.45 -6.24
C GLU A 139 20.49 -9.47 -6.97
N ASN A 140 19.91 -10.42 -6.24
CA ASN A 140 18.95 -11.37 -6.78
C ASN A 140 17.58 -10.72 -7.08
N GLY A 141 17.41 -9.43 -6.74
CA GLY A 141 16.18 -8.69 -6.91
C GLY A 141 15.25 -8.80 -5.72
N GLY A 142 13.96 -8.62 -5.96
CA GLY A 142 12.93 -8.68 -4.94
C GLY A 142 11.55 -8.26 -5.42
N ARG A 143 10.63 -8.16 -4.48
CA ARG A 143 9.22 -7.88 -4.74
C ARG A 143 8.74 -6.59 -4.06
N ILE A 144 8.09 -5.74 -4.83
CA ILE A 144 7.35 -4.58 -4.32
C ILE A 144 5.87 -4.87 -4.47
N VAL A 145 5.14 -4.89 -3.36
CA VAL A 145 3.69 -5.14 -3.32
C VAL A 145 2.98 -3.83 -2.96
N LEU A 146 2.28 -3.27 -3.92
CA LEU A 146 1.46 -2.07 -3.78
C LEU A 146 -0.02 -2.45 -3.74
N PHE A 147 -0.85 -1.61 -3.14
CA PHE A 147 -2.27 -1.90 -2.97
C PHE A 147 -3.12 -0.93 -3.76
N THR A 148 -3.91 -1.46 -4.67
CA THR A 148 -5.00 -0.77 -5.32
C THR A 148 -6.35 -1.31 -4.83
N SER A 149 -7.45 -1.01 -5.51
CA SER A 149 -8.82 -1.40 -5.17
C SER A 149 -9.67 -1.35 -6.43
N ASP A 150 -10.79 -2.05 -6.47
CA ASP A 150 -11.79 -1.92 -7.54
C ASP A 150 -12.25 -0.47 -7.76
N THR A 151 -12.09 0.37 -6.74
CA THR A 151 -12.44 1.80 -6.81
C THR A 151 -11.64 2.59 -7.85
N HIS A 152 -10.48 2.06 -8.33
CA HIS A 152 -9.73 2.69 -9.43
C HIS A 152 -10.45 2.60 -10.78
N TRP A 153 -11.46 1.75 -10.88
CA TRP A 153 -12.20 1.51 -12.10
C TRP A 153 -13.58 2.18 -12.03
N PRO A 154 -13.87 3.19 -12.88
CA PRO A 154 -15.18 3.85 -12.89
C PRO A 154 -16.34 2.85 -12.98
N GLY A 155 -17.34 3.03 -12.12
CA GLY A 155 -18.56 2.20 -12.08
C GLY A 155 -18.44 0.87 -11.31
N LYS A 156 -17.28 0.52 -10.77
CA LYS A 156 -17.12 -0.72 -9.98
C LYS A 156 -17.41 -0.56 -8.48
N SER A 157 -17.28 0.64 -7.95
CA SER A 157 -17.56 0.86 -6.53
C SER A 157 -19.02 1.20 -6.28
N PRO A 158 -19.74 0.51 -5.38
CA PRO A 158 -21.11 0.86 -5.02
C PRO A 158 -21.21 2.20 -4.26
N LEU A 159 -20.11 2.75 -3.78
CA LEU A 159 -20.03 4.04 -3.10
C LEU A 159 -19.67 5.19 -4.06
N GLU A 160 -19.45 4.89 -5.34
CA GLU A 160 -19.06 5.88 -6.34
C GLU A 160 -20.21 6.83 -6.67
N LYS A 161 -20.00 8.11 -6.41
CA LYS A 161 -20.84 9.20 -6.89
C LYS A 161 -20.08 10.11 -7.87
N ILE A 162 -18.76 10.19 -7.69
CA ILE A 162 -17.83 10.94 -8.53
C ILE A 162 -16.89 9.94 -9.17
N LYS A 163 -16.83 9.92 -10.50
CA LYS A 163 -15.97 9.01 -11.26
C LYS A 163 -14.49 9.31 -10.98
N PRO A 164 -13.66 8.29 -10.68
CA PRO A 164 -12.23 8.47 -10.53
C PRO A 164 -11.58 8.68 -11.91
N MET A 165 -11.32 9.92 -12.24
CA MET A 165 -10.64 10.33 -13.48
C MET A 165 -9.41 11.15 -13.11
N ILE A 166 -8.25 10.82 -13.70
CA ILE A 166 -7.03 11.61 -13.50
C ILE A 166 -7.28 13.03 -13.96
N PRO A 167 -7.08 14.05 -13.10
CA PRO A 167 -7.30 15.44 -13.48
C PRO A 167 -6.26 15.89 -14.51
N ALA A 168 -6.64 16.83 -15.39
CA ALA A 168 -5.71 17.41 -16.37
C ALA A 168 -4.55 18.13 -15.70
N ASN A 169 -4.80 18.80 -14.57
CA ASN A 169 -3.77 19.31 -13.70
C ASN A 169 -3.44 18.25 -12.63
N LEU A 170 -2.34 17.53 -12.80
CA LEU A 170 -1.93 16.45 -11.89
C LEU A 170 -1.69 16.92 -10.46
N ASP A 171 -1.39 18.19 -10.21
CA ASP A 171 -1.24 18.69 -8.84
C ASP A 171 -2.53 18.58 -8.02
N GLU A 172 -3.69 18.50 -8.66
CA GLU A 172 -4.96 18.25 -7.99
C GLU A 172 -5.09 16.84 -7.39
N LEU A 173 -4.26 15.89 -7.80
CA LEU A 173 -4.16 14.58 -7.11
C LEU A 173 -3.58 14.73 -5.70
N ALA A 174 -2.62 15.63 -5.53
CA ALA A 174 -1.94 15.87 -4.26
C ALA A 174 -2.50 17.07 -3.50
N LYS A 175 -3.06 18.05 -4.22
CA LYS A 175 -3.62 19.32 -3.69
C LYS A 175 -4.95 19.61 -4.38
N PRO A 176 -5.98 18.79 -4.14
CA PRO A 176 -7.28 19.03 -4.77
C PRO A 176 -7.92 20.33 -4.27
N PRO A 177 -8.84 20.91 -5.05
CA PRO A 177 -9.64 22.04 -4.58
C PRO A 177 -10.46 21.65 -3.34
N PRO A 178 -10.89 22.65 -2.54
CA PRO A 178 -11.78 22.38 -1.40
C PRO A 178 -13.04 21.61 -1.83
N ASP A 179 -13.50 20.72 -0.96
CA ASP A 179 -14.76 20.00 -1.17
C ASP A 179 -15.94 20.98 -1.20
N GLU A 180 -16.92 20.69 -2.06
CA GLU A 180 -18.23 21.31 -1.90
C GLU A 180 -18.90 20.80 -0.60
N PRO A 181 -19.58 21.68 0.18
CA PRO A 181 -19.92 21.39 1.58
C PRO A 181 -20.87 20.20 1.81
N GLU A 182 -21.56 19.70 0.78
CA GLU A 182 -22.74 18.86 0.97
C GLU A 182 -22.48 17.34 0.88
N ASP A 183 -21.31 16.84 0.38
CA ASP A 183 -21.09 15.42 0.24
C ASP A 183 -19.65 14.95 0.53
N HIS A 184 -19.26 15.05 1.81
CA HIS A 184 -17.94 14.58 2.25
C HIS A 184 -17.67 13.11 1.90
N MET A 185 -18.72 12.27 1.86
CA MET A 185 -18.57 10.85 1.52
C MET A 185 -18.18 10.66 0.06
N ALA A 186 -18.83 11.37 -0.86
CA ALA A 186 -18.52 11.28 -2.28
C ALA A 186 -17.11 11.79 -2.59
N HIS A 187 -16.73 12.94 -2.05
CA HIS A 187 -15.40 13.50 -2.22
C HIS A 187 -14.32 12.63 -1.57
N GLY A 188 -14.55 12.13 -0.33
CA GLY A 188 -13.62 11.23 0.34
C GLY A 188 -13.44 9.91 -0.41
N GLN A 189 -14.52 9.33 -0.94
CA GLN A 189 -14.46 8.13 -1.79
C GLN A 189 -13.70 8.40 -3.09
N ASN A 190 -13.92 9.54 -3.72
CA ASN A 190 -13.21 9.92 -4.94
C ASN A 190 -11.70 10.10 -4.69
N ARG A 191 -11.29 10.82 -3.64
CA ARG A 191 -9.88 10.95 -3.24
C ARG A 191 -9.22 9.59 -3.00
N TYR A 192 -9.91 8.70 -2.30
CA TYR A 192 -9.43 7.33 -2.11
C TYR A 192 -9.25 6.61 -3.44
N ALA A 193 -10.26 6.64 -4.32
CA ALA A 193 -10.23 6.01 -5.63
C ALA A 193 -9.09 6.57 -6.51
N LEU A 194 -8.91 7.89 -6.53
CA LEU A 194 -7.82 8.56 -7.25
C LEU A 194 -6.44 8.17 -6.68
N SER A 195 -6.29 8.05 -5.36
CA SER A 195 -5.04 7.58 -4.76
C SER A 195 -4.69 6.15 -5.18
N LYS A 196 -5.72 5.28 -5.34
CA LYS A 196 -5.56 3.89 -5.79
C LYS A 196 -5.32 3.77 -7.30
N LEU A 197 -5.86 4.70 -8.09
CA LEU A 197 -5.53 4.82 -9.51
C LEU A 197 -4.11 5.35 -9.70
N ALA A 198 -3.71 6.39 -8.98
CA ALA A 198 -2.37 6.99 -9.08
C ALA A 198 -1.26 6.00 -8.73
N ILE A 199 -1.37 5.26 -7.61
CA ILE A 199 -0.35 4.28 -7.23
C ILE A 199 -0.29 3.10 -8.21
N LEU A 200 -1.41 2.70 -8.81
CA LEU A 200 -1.45 1.68 -9.85
C LEU A 200 -0.74 2.15 -11.14
N MET A 201 -1.01 3.35 -11.59
CA MET A 201 -0.37 3.95 -12.77
C MET A 201 1.13 4.16 -12.53
N TRP A 202 1.49 4.63 -11.35
CA TRP A 202 2.88 4.76 -10.91
C TRP A 202 3.61 3.40 -10.90
N MET A 203 2.95 2.31 -10.48
CA MET A 203 3.51 0.95 -10.51
C MET A 203 3.87 0.51 -11.94
N TYR A 204 3.04 0.83 -12.92
CA TYR A 204 3.36 0.51 -14.33
C TYR A 204 4.60 1.27 -14.81
N ALA A 205 4.68 2.59 -14.52
CA ALA A 205 5.88 3.38 -14.82
C ALA A 205 7.10 2.84 -14.08
N LEU A 206 6.99 2.58 -12.78
CA LEU A 206 8.08 1.99 -11.97
C LEU A 206 8.64 0.73 -12.61
N ASN A 207 7.79 -0.20 -13.06
CA ASN A 207 8.25 -1.43 -13.70
C ASN A 207 9.04 -1.16 -14.99
N ARG A 208 8.64 -0.18 -15.81
CA ARG A 208 9.39 0.21 -17.00
C ARG A 208 10.77 0.76 -16.64
N HIS A 209 10.83 1.62 -15.63
CA HIS A 209 12.10 2.18 -15.15
C HIS A 209 13.00 1.11 -14.50
N LEU A 210 12.44 0.21 -13.70
CA LEU A 210 13.20 -0.92 -13.13
C LEU A 210 13.80 -1.82 -14.22
N GLN A 211 13.03 -2.13 -15.28
CA GLN A 211 13.47 -2.99 -16.37
C GLN A 211 14.58 -2.35 -17.23
N LYS A 212 14.56 -1.03 -17.38
CA LYS A 212 15.62 -0.30 -18.10
C LYS A 212 16.93 -0.24 -17.31
N SER A 213 16.89 -0.34 -15.98
CA SER A 213 18.08 -0.28 -15.13
C SER A 213 18.69 -1.66 -14.93
N PRO A 214 19.92 -1.95 -15.41
CA PRO A 214 20.57 -3.25 -15.18
C PRO A 214 20.67 -3.60 -13.68
N ARG A 215 20.80 -2.59 -12.83
CA ARG A 215 20.91 -2.75 -11.37
C ARG A 215 19.61 -3.24 -10.72
N PHE A 216 18.46 -2.84 -11.26
CA PHE A 216 17.16 -3.06 -10.65
C PHE A 216 16.24 -3.98 -11.48
N ALA A 217 16.71 -4.48 -12.60
CA ALA A 217 15.91 -5.31 -13.51
C ALA A 217 15.33 -6.57 -12.87
N ASN A 218 15.93 -7.06 -11.79
CA ASN A 218 15.44 -8.23 -11.05
C ASN A 218 14.41 -7.85 -9.95
N ILE A 219 14.15 -6.55 -9.71
CA ILE A 219 13.09 -6.12 -8.80
C ILE A 219 11.78 -6.04 -9.59
N THR A 220 10.72 -6.63 -9.06
CA THR A 220 9.39 -6.63 -9.68
C THR A 220 8.39 -5.89 -8.80
N ALA A 221 7.53 -5.08 -9.41
CA ALA A 221 6.44 -4.42 -8.71
C ALA A 221 5.08 -4.95 -9.18
N VAL A 222 4.17 -5.18 -8.24
CA VAL A 222 2.77 -5.52 -8.49
C VAL A 222 1.85 -4.59 -7.73
N ALA A 223 0.69 -4.30 -8.31
CA ALA A 223 -0.42 -3.67 -7.59
C ALA A 223 -1.53 -4.71 -7.42
N ILE A 224 -1.88 -5.01 -6.17
CA ILE A 224 -2.94 -5.98 -5.86
C ILE A 224 -4.22 -5.27 -5.41
N ASN A 225 -5.36 -5.69 -5.96
CA ASN A 225 -6.66 -5.55 -5.33
C ASN A 225 -6.84 -6.75 -4.38
N PRO A 226 -6.76 -6.56 -3.05
CA PRO A 226 -6.85 -7.67 -2.10
C PRO A 226 -8.27 -8.19 -1.92
N GLY A 227 -9.25 -7.63 -2.61
CA GLY A 227 -10.67 -7.95 -2.50
C GLY A 227 -11.40 -7.16 -1.40
N ASN A 228 -12.71 -7.41 -1.32
CA ASN A 228 -13.61 -6.79 -0.35
C ASN A 228 -13.52 -7.50 1.00
N LEU A 229 -12.78 -6.93 1.95
CA LEU A 229 -12.52 -7.53 3.26
C LEU A 229 -13.67 -7.26 4.23
N SER A 230 -14.57 -8.23 4.40
CA SER A 230 -15.78 -8.10 5.21
C SER A 230 -15.53 -7.85 6.71
N ASP A 231 -14.39 -8.26 7.22
CA ASP A 231 -13.99 -8.15 8.63
C ASP A 231 -12.92 -7.08 8.90
N SER A 232 -12.54 -6.32 7.86
CA SER A 232 -11.53 -5.26 7.98
C SER A 232 -11.97 -4.16 8.95
N ARG A 233 -11.00 -3.64 9.70
CA ARG A 233 -11.18 -2.45 10.56
C ARG A 233 -11.29 -1.17 9.76
N ALA A 234 -10.90 -1.16 8.50
CA ALA A 234 -11.06 -0.03 7.60
C ALA A 234 -12.49 0.52 7.64
N LEU A 235 -13.48 -0.37 7.59
CA LEU A 235 -14.90 0.00 7.64
C LEU A 235 -15.38 0.51 9.01
N ARG A 236 -14.49 0.79 9.97
CA ARG A 236 -14.84 1.28 11.32
C ARG A 236 -14.22 2.64 11.64
N VAL A 237 -13.21 3.06 10.87
CA VAL A 237 -12.48 4.31 11.11
C VAL A 237 -12.76 5.26 9.96
N ASN A 238 -13.04 6.52 10.25
CA ASN A 238 -13.34 7.57 9.27
C ASN A 238 -14.42 7.15 8.25
N THR A 239 -15.40 6.39 8.70
CA THR A 239 -16.46 5.80 7.90
C THR A 239 -17.81 6.15 8.50
N PRO A 240 -18.83 6.54 7.70
CA PRO A 240 -20.16 6.86 8.22
C PRO A 240 -20.77 5.72 9.05
N ALA A 241 -21.46 6.07 10.13
CA ALA A 241 -22.04 5.09 11.07
C ALA A 241 -22.96 4.07 10.36
N MET A 242 -23.70 4.49 9.35
CA MET A 242 -24.55 3.62 8.56
C MET A 242 -23.74 2.49 7.86
N ILE A 243 -22.59 2.81 7.27
CA ILE A 243 -21.73 1.82 6.62
C ILE A 243 -21.10 0.89 7.66
N GLN A 244 -20.71 1.44 8.84
CA GLN A 244 -20.22 0.63 9.95
C GLN A 244 -21.26 -0.40 10.43
N MET A 245 -22.52 0.04 10.59
CA MET A 245 -23.63 -0.83 10.98
C MET A 245 -23.90 -1.90 9.88
N MET A 246 -23.97 -1.48 8.63
CA MET A 246 -24.17 -2.39 7.50
C MET A 246 -23.06 -3.44 7.43
N SER A 247 -21.79 -3.04 7.60
CA SER A 247 -20.66 -3.96 7.65
C SER A 247 -20.80 -4.97 8.78
N LYS A 248 -21.18 -4.51 9.99
CA LYS A 248 -21.27 -5.38 11.18
C LYS A 248 -22.44 -6.35 11.13
N TYR A 249 -23.61 -5.89 10.73
CA TYR A 249 -24.86 -6.64 10.89
C TYR A 249 -25.36 -7.29 9.59
N ILE A 250 -24.89 -6.87 8.42
CA ILE A 250 -25.30 -7.38 7.13
C ILE A 250 -24.15 -8.08 6.42
N ILE A 251 -23.08 -7.34 6.09
CA ILE A 251 -21.99 -7.85 5.22
C ILE A 251 -21.29 -9.04 5.88
N ARG A 252 -20.88 -8.93 7.14
CA ARG A 252 -20.17 -10.01 7.83
C ARG A 252 -20.98 -11.29 7.98
N PRO A 253 -22.22 -11.27 8.50
CA PRO A 253 -23.02 -12.46 8.65
C PRO A 253 -23.41 -13.10 7.30
N LEU A 254 -23.71 -12.26 6.30
CA LEU A 254 -24.15 -12.72 4.97
C LEU A 254 -22.98 -12.96 4.00
N ARG A 255 -21.71 -12.78 4.41
CA ARG A 255 -20.55 -13.01 3.54
C ARG A 255 -20.61 -14.32 2.74
N PRO A 256 -20.99 -15.48 3.29
CA PRO A 256 -21.06 -16.72 2.50
C PRO A 256 -22.02 -16.62 1.30
N LEU A 257 -23.11 -15.87 1.45
CA LEU A 257 -24.08 -15.63 0.38
C LEU A 257 -23.58 -14.54 -0.58
N LEU A 258 -23.00 -13.46 -0.05
CA LEU A 258 -22.49 -12.35 -0.86
C LEU A 258 -21.34 -12.78 -1.79
N ARG A 259 -20.59 -13.82 -1.46
CA ARG A 259 -19.55 -14.39 -2.33
C ARG A 259 -20.08 -14.92 -3.66
N PHE A 260 -21.36 -15.26 -3.78
CA PHE A 260 -21.97 -15.68 -5.05
C PHE A 260 -22.18 -14.51 -6.01
N THR A 261 -22.38 -13.29 -5.48
CA THR A 261 -22.58 -12.07 -6.26
C THR A 261 -21.30 -11.25 -6.40
N ASP A 262 -20.41 -11.33 -5.41
CA ASP A 262 -19.12 -10.67 -5.39
C ASP A 262 -18.01 -11.70 -5.04
N PRO A 263 -17.38 -12.31 -6.04
CA PRO A 263 -16.30 -13.29 -5.83
C PRO A 263 -15.07 -12.71 -5.12
N THR A 264 -14.94 -11.37 -5.03
CA THR A 264 -13.85 -10.71 -4.33
C THR A 264 -14.10 -10.56 -2.83
N MET A 265 -15.33 -10.84 -2.37
CA MET A 265 -15.71 -10.79 -0.95
C MET A 265 -14.98 -11.86 -0.14
N ARG A 266 -14.14 -11.44 0.81
CA ARG A 266 -13.28 -12.37 1.57
C ARG A 266 -12.97 -11.87 2.98
N THR A 267 -12.17 -12.64 3.71
CA THR A 267 -11.66 -12.29 5.03
C THR A 267 -10.29 -11.64 4.96
N SER A 268 -9.94 -10.92 6.02
CA SER A 268 -8.58 -10.39 6.22
C SER A 268 -7.53 -11.52 6.29
N SER A 269 -7.90 -12.70 6.78
CA SER A 269 -7.01 -13.88 6.83
C SER A 269 -6.65 -14.38 5.43
N GLU A 270 -7.65 -14.57 4.57
CA GLU A 270 -7.44 -14.98 3.17
C GLU A 270 -6.55 -13.96 2.44
N ALA A 271 -6.86 -12.66 2.59
CA ALA A 271 -6.08 -11.60 1.97
C ALA A 271 -4.64 -11.54 2.50
N GLY A 272 -4.45 -11.65 3.82
CA GLY A 272 -3.12 -11.61 4.44
C GLY A 272 -2.23 -12.77 3.99
N THR A 273 -2.80 -13.97 3.85
CA THR A 273 -2.09 -15.13 3.30
C THR A 273 -1.62 -14.88 1.86
N ASP A 274 -2.49 -14.33 1.02
CA ASP A 274 -2.15 -14.03 -0.37
C ASP A 274 -1.08 -12.95 -0.49
N ILE A 275 -1.17 -11.90 0.34
CA ILE A 275 -0.17 -10.83 0.40
C ILE A 275 1.20 -11.40 0.80
N ALA A 276 1.24 -12.29 1.80
CA ALA A 276 2.49 -12.92 2.22
C ALA A 276 3.11 -13.77 1.10
N LYS A 277 2.32 -14.64 0.46
CA LYS A 277 2.78 -15.47 -0.67
C LYS A 277 3.28 -14.63 -1.84
N LEU A 278 2.61 -13.51 -2.11
CA LEU A 278 3.03 -12.59 -3.17
C LEU A 278 4.36 -11.92 -2.83
N ALA A 279 4.54 -11.51 -1.57
CA ALA A 279 5.75 -10.83 -1.10
C ALA A 279 7.01 -11.72 -1.15
N VAL A 280 6.85 -13.03 -0.91
CA VAL A 280 7.96 -13.99 -0.96
C VAL A 280 8.08 -14.73 -2.30
N ASN A 281 7.40 -14.26 -3.34
CA ASN A 281 7.38 -14.87 -4.69
C ASN A 281 6.85 -16.31 -4.76
N GLU A 282 6.11 -16.79 -3.77
CA GLU A 282 5.39 -18.07 -3.83
C GLU A 282 4.18 -17.98 -4.77
N ALA A 283 3.58 -16.81 -4.88
CA ALA A 283 2.50 -16.53 -5.82
C ALA A 283 2.98 -15.57 -6.92
N CYS A 284 2.55 -15.79 -8.16
CA CYS A 284 2.85 -14.95 -9.33
C CYS A 284 4.34 -14.59 -9.45
N PRO A 285 5.29 -15.54 -9.40
CA PRO A 285 6.72 -15.26 -9.43
C PRO A 285 7.11 -14.51 -10.70
N GLY A 286 7.88 -13.43 -10.56
CA GLY A 286 8.34 -12.63 -11.69
C GLY A 286 7.28 -11.76 -12.38
N TYR A 287 5.99 -11.89 -12.04
CA TYR A 287 4.93 -11.10 -12.64
C TYR A 287 5.07 -9.61 -12.30
N ARG A 288 4.74 -8.76 -13.27
CA ARG A 288 4.76 -7.29 -13.17
C ARG A 288 3.44 -6.74 -13.66
N GLY A 289 2.64 -6.16 -12.80
CA GLY A 289 1.36 -5.60 -13.21
C GLY A 289 0.28 -5.68 -12.15
N PHE A 290 -0.96 -5.65 -12.59
CA PHE A 290 -2.14 -5.64 -11.74
C PHE A 290 -2.68 -7.04 -11.47
N LEU A 291 -3.05 -7.28 -10.23
CA LEU A 291 -3.64 -8.52 -9.75
C LEU A 291 -4.98 -8.23 -9.04
N THR A 292 -6.00 -9.00 -9.38
CA THR A 292 -7.18 -9.13 -8.52
C THR A 292 -7.07 -10.44 -7.74
N LEU A 293 -6.98 -10.32 -6.42
CA LEU A 293 -6.57 -11.42 -5.54
C LEU A 293 -5.15 -11.89 -5.94
N LEU A 294 -4.96 -13.14 -6.35
CA LEU A 294 -3.71 -13.65 -6.90
C LEU A 294 -3.81 -13.98 -8.42
N LYS A 295 -4.82 -13.44 -9.10
CA LYS A 295 -5.00 -13.66 -10.54
C LYS A 295 -4.57 -12.41 -11.29
N GLU A 296 -3.82 -12.62 -12.36
CA GLU A 296 -3.54 -11.58 -13.33
C GLU A 296 -4.85 -11.02 -13.87
N ASP A 297 -4.96 -9.70 -13.90
CA ASP A 297 -6.20 -9.02 -14.30
C ASP A 297 -5.87 -7.75 -15.10
N THR A 298 -6.88 -7.26 -15.82
CA THR A 298 -6.78 -6.01 -16.55
C THR A 298 -7.26 -4.86 -15.65
N SER A 299 -6.48 -3.82 -15.55
CA SER A 299 -6.87 -2.61 -14.83
C SER A 299 -7.73 -1.68 -15.70
N SER A 300 -8.26 -0.59 -15.13
CA SER A 300 -9.12 0.34 -15.88
C SER A 300 -8.43 0.87 -17.15
N PRO A 301 -9.18 1.12 -18.23
CA PRO A 301 -8.59 1.62 -19.49
C PRO A 301 -7.74 2.88 -19.29
N ASP A 302 -8.20 3.81 -18.44
CA ASP A 302 -7.47 5.05 -18.14
C ASP A 302 -6.11 4.76 -17.48
N SER A 303 -6.03 3.72 -16.67
CA SER A 303 -4.78 3.33 -16.00
C SER A 303 -3.71 2.78 -16.97
N LEU A 304 -4.10 2.39 -18.17
CA LEU A 304 -3.20 1.81 -19.18
C LEU A 304 -2.58 2.87 -20.11
N ASN A 305 -2.92 4.15 -19.94
CA ASN A 305 -2.33 5.24 -20.71
C ASN A 305 -0.89 5.50 -20.26
N GLU A 306 0.08 5.02 -21.04
CA GLU A 306 1.51 5.12 -20.71
C GLU A 306 2.01 6.56 -20.58
N THR A 307 1.50 7.49 -21.39
CA THR A 307 1.88 8.91 -21.29
C THR A 307 1.49 9.47 -19.92
N VAL A 308 0.24 9.25 -19.48
CA VAL A 308 -0.22 9.71 -18.17
C VAL A 308 0.50 8.98 -17.04
N GLN A 309 0.88 7.71 -17.21
CA GLN A 309 1.69 7.00 -16.23
C GLN A 309 3.06 7.66 -16.04
N GLU A 310 3.72 8.08 -17.14
CA GLU A 310 5.00 8.80 -17.04
C GLU A 310 4.83 10.22 -16.45
N ASP A 311 3.75 10.91 -16.78
CA ASP A 311 3.45 12.20 -16.15
C ASP A 311 3.25 12.05 -14.63
N ILE A 312 2.52 11.02 -14.19
CA ILE A 312 2.37 10.68 -12.76
C ILE A 312 3.72 10.30 -12.13
N TRP A 313 4.58 9.56 -12.84
CA TRP A 313 5.93 9.25 -12.38
C TRP A 313 6.74 10.51 -12.10
N VAL A 314 6.79 11.44 -13.06
CA VAL A 314 7.50 12.70 -12.93
C VAL A 314 6.94 13.55 -11.79
N LYS A 315 5.62 13.68 -11.70
CA LYS A 315 4.97 14.43 -10.62
C LYS A 315 5.20 13.78 -9.26
N THR A 316 5.21 12.45 -9.19
CA THR A 316 5.51 11.76 -7.94
C THR A 316 6.94 12.03 -7.46
N LEU A 317 7.92 12.08 -8.36
CA LEU A 317 9.29 12.48 -8.01
C LEU A 317 9.34 13.92 -7.47
N GLU A 318 8.60 14.85 -8.09
CA GLU A 318 8.48 16.23 -7.64
C GLU A 318 7.87 16.31 -6.23
N TRP A 319 6.71 15.69 -6.01
CA TRP A 319 6.04 15.67 -4.71
C TRP A 319 6.88 14.96 -3.62
N ALA A 320 7.61 13.94 -4.03
CA ALA A 320 8.52 13.20 -3.14
C ALA A 320 9.80 13.96 -2.79
N GLY A 321 10.13 15.04 -3.50
CA GLY A 321 11.42 15.73 -3.37
C GLY A 321 12.62 14.83 -3.71
N ILE A 322 12.46 13.95 -4.71
CA ILE A 322 13.48 12.98 -5.13
C ILE A 322 13.81 13.22 -6.60
N SER A 323 15.08 13.41 -6.94
CA SER A 323 15.49 13.39 -8.34
C SER A 323 15.62 11.95 -8.86
N ALA A 324 15.39 11.72 -10.16
CA ALA A 324 15.57 10.42 -10.80
C ALA A 324 16.97 9.84 -10.54
N ALA A 325 17.99 10.68 -10.61
CA ALA A 325 19.38 10.30 -10.28
C ALA A 325 19.53 9.84 -8.82
N ALA A 326 18.85 10.51 -7.86
CA ALA A 326 18.90 10.13 -6.45
C ALA A 326 18.18 8.80 -6.16
N ALA A 327 17.21 8.41 -7.01
CA ALA A 327 16.57 7.10 -6.98
C ALA A 327 17.44 6.00 -7.63
N GLY A 328 18.55 6.38 -8.28
CA GLY A 328 19.40 5.46 -9.06
C GLY A 328 18.74 4.95 -10.34
N ILE A 329 17.68 5.61 -10.77
CA ILE A 329 16.92 5.34 -11.99
C ILE A 329 17.17 6.55 -12.89
N SER A 330 18.26 6.52 -13.66
CA SER A 330 18.52 7.48 -14.72
C SER A 330 17.96 6.95 -16.04
N ASP A 331 17.47 7.88 -16.88
CA ASP A 331 17.00 7.60 -18.24
C ASP A 331 18.06 6.90 -19.11
#